data_339bdd2b328aacefcc243fe3c1a12b29
#
_entry.id   339bdd2b328aacefcc243fe3c1a12b29
#
_cell.length_a   1.000
_cell.length_b   1.000
_cell.length_c   1.000
_cell.angle_alpha   90.00
_cell.angle_beta   90.00
_cell.angle_gamma   90.00
#
_symmetry.space_group_name_H-M   'P 1'
#
loop_
_entity.id
_entity.type
_entity.pdbx_description
1 polymer ?
#
loop_
_entity_poly.entity_id
_entity_poly.type
_entity_poly.pdbx_seq_one_letter_code
_entity_poly.pdbx_strand_id
1 'polypeptide(L)'
;MLKKRVEEALNAQINAEIWSAHFFLAISLHFAENGYPGFAARMKYQHQEEHRHALRLMDYVIEQGGKVELQDIMDIPSDFGDPVESFEQVLVHLMRITD
;
A
#
# COMPACT_ATOMS: atom_id res chain seq x y z
N MET A 1 10.12 -26.35 0.68
CA MET A 1 8.75 -25.97 1.00
C MET A 1 8.72 -24.85 2.04
N LEU A 2 7.83 -23.91 1.89
CA LEU A 2 7.74 -22.75 2.77
C LEU A 2 7.17 -23.15 4.15
N LYS A 3 7.84 -22.74 5.22
CA LYS A 3 7.33 -22.99 6.57
C LYS A 3 6.06 -22.17 6.81
N LYS A 4 5.10 -22.74 7.52
CA LYS A 4 3.81 -22.09 7.78
C LYS A 4 3.98 -20.71 8.39
N ARG A 5 4.87 -20.57 9.36
CA ARG A 5 5.17 -19.28 10.02
C ARG A 5 5.64 -18.23 9.03
N VAL A 6 6.49 -18.62 8.08
CA VAL A 6 7.02 -17.72 7.05
C VAL A 6 5.92 -17.38 6.05
N GLU A 7 5.11 -18.35 5.67
CA GLU A 7 3.96 -18.13 4.78
C GLU A 7 2.98 -17.11 5.39
N GLU A 8 2.65 -17.26 6.66
CA GLU A 8 1.78 -16.33 7.37
C GLU A 8 2.37 -14.91 7.40
N ALA A 9 3.66 -14.78 7.68
CA ALA A 9 4.34 -13.49 7.69
C ALA A 9 4.35 -12.84 6.31
N LEU A 10 4.59 -13.62 5.26
CA LEU A 10 4.56 -13.12 3.89
C LEU A 10 3.16 -12.68 3.48
N ASN A 11 2.13 -13.44 3.86
CA ASN A 11 0.75 -13.04 3.59
C ASN A 11 0.39 -11.75 4.33
N ALA A 12 0.84 -11.58 5.57
CA ALA A 12 0.63 -10.33 6.29
C ALA A 12 1.28 -9.15 5.56
N GLN A 13 2.50 -9.33 5.06
CA GLN A 13 3.20 -8.30 4.32
C GLN A 13 2.53 -8.00 2.99
N ILE A 14 2.09 -9.01 2.27
CA ILE A 14 1.35 -8.84 1.01
C ILE A 14 0.11 -7.97 1.24
N ASN A 15 -0.67 -8.30 2.26
CA ASN A 15 -1.90 -7.55 2.54
C ASN A 15 -1.61 -6.13 3.02
N ALA A 16 -0.51 -5.92 3.76
CA ALA A 16 -0.07 -4.59 4.18
C ALA A 16 0.33 -3.73 2.96
N GLU A 17 1.05 -4.33 1.99
CA GLU A 17 1.43 -3.63 0.76
C GLU A 17 0.21 -3.26 -0.09
N ILE A 18 -0.77 -4.17 -0.17
CA ILE A 18 -2.02 -3.90 -0.89
C ILE A 18 -2.78 -2.75 -0.22
N TRP A 19 -2.86 -2.77 1.10
CA TRP A 19 -3.51 -1.69 1.86
C TRP A 19 -2.80 -0.36 1.58
N SER A 20 -1.47 -0.36 1.63
CA SER A 20 -0.66 0.83 1.36
C SER A 20 -0.86 1.34 -0.07
N ALA A 21 -0.91 0.44 -1.05
CA ALA A 21 -1.17 0.81 -2.44
C ALA A 21 -2.52 1.52 -2.57
N HIS A 22 -3.54 1.00 -1.89
CA HIS A 22 -4.87 1.59 -1.94
C HIS A 22 -4.90 2.95 -1.24
N PHE A 23 -4.21 3.08 -0.11
CA PHE A 23 -4.06 4.35 0.61
C PHE A 23 -3.43 5.42 -0.29
N PHE A 24 -2.32 5.08 -0.97
CA PHE A 24 -1.65 6.04 -1.86
C PHE A 24 -2.53 6.42 -3.04
N LEU A 25 -3.32 5.48 -3.56
CA LEU A 25 -4.26 5.79 -4.63
C LEU A 25 -5.34 6.78 -4.13
N ALA A 26 -5.89 6.53 -2.96
CA ALA A 26 -6.91 7.39 -2.38
C ALA A 26 -6.41 8.83 -2.17
N ILE A 27 -5.19 8.97 -1.60
CA ILE A 27 -4.64 10.30 -1.34
C ILE A 27 -4.20 10.98 -2.64
N SER A 28 -3.77 10.21 -3.65
CA SER A 28 -3.49 10.73 -4.98
C SER A 28 -4.73 11.40 -5.57
N LEU A 29 -5.87 10.73 -5.48
CA LEU A 29 -7.13 11.28 -5.97
C LEU A 29 -7.55 12.54 -5.20
N HIS A 30 -7.33 12.55 -3.89
CA HIS A 30 -7.59 13.71 -3.06
C HIS A 30 -6.76 14.92 -3.53
N PHE A 31 -5.46 14.74 -3.78
CA PHE A 31 -4.60 15.82 -4.28
C PHE A 31 -5.06 16.29 -5.66
N ALA A 32 -5.44 15.36 -6.55
CA ALA A 32 -5.92 15.71 -7.89
C ALA A 32 -7.20 16.55 -7.82
N GLU A 33 -8.14 16.14 -6.97
CA GLU A 33 -9.42 16.82 -6.77
C GLU A 33 -9.25 18.22 -6.20
N ASN A 34 -8.18 18.46 -5.46
CA ASN A 34 -7.92 19.72 -4.79
C ASN A 34 -6.88 20.60 -5.51
N GLY A 35 -6.52 20.27 -6.74
CA GLY A 35 -5.69 21.11 -7.56
C GLY A 35 -4.18 20.97 -7.34
N TYR A 36 -3.72 19.81 -6.88
CA TYR A 36 -2.31 19.53 -6.66
C TYR A 36 -1.82 18.38 -7.56
N PRO A 37 -1.75 18.61 -8.89
CA PRO A 37 -1.43 17.52 -9.83
C PRO A 37 -0.04 16.91 -9.65
N GLY A 38 0.94 17.70 -9.21
CA GLY A 38 2.29 17.19 -8.97
C GLY A 38 2.33 16.18 -7.82
N PHE A 39 1.65 16.49 -6.73
CA PHE A 39 1.56 15.59 -5.58
C PHE A 39 0.70 14.38 -5.91
N ALA A 40 -0.38 14.58 -6.66
CA ALA A 40 -1.22 13.47 -7.13
C ALA A 40 -0.40 12.47 -7.93
N ALA A 41 0.44 12.95 -8.86
CA ALA A 41 1.30 12.09 -9.67
C ALA A 41 2.31 11.31 -8.82
N ARG A 42 2.91 11.96 -7.81
CA ARG A 42 3.85 11.29 -6.90
C ARG A 42 3.17 10.18 -6.10
N MET A 43 1.99 10.45 -5.59
CA MET A 43 1.26 9.43 -4.81
C MET A 43 0.79 8.28 -5.69
N LYS A 44 0.42 8.57 -6.92
CA LYS A 44 0.06 7.53 -7.89
C LYS A 44 1.25 6.64 -8.21
N TYR A 45 2.43 7.23 -8.35
CA TYR A 45 3.66 6.47 -8.54
C TYR A 45 3.93 5.56 -7.35
N GLN A 46 3.78 6.08 -6.13
CA GLN A 46 3.96 5.29 -4.91
C GLN A 46 2.94 4.15 -4.84
N HIS A 47 1.70 4.41 -5.24
CA HIS A 47 0.67 3.37 -5.36
C HIS A 47 1.14 2.23 -6.27
N GLN A 48 1.71 2.58 -7.43
CA GLN A 48 2.19 1.58 -8.39
C GLN A 48 3.34 0.77 -7.83
N GLU A 49 4.26 1.40 -7.09
CA GLU A 49 5.40 0.71 -6.47
C GLU A 49 4.93 -0.28 -5.39
N GLU A 50 4.01 0.13 -4.52
CA GLU A 50 3.49 -0.75 -3.48
C GLU A 50 2.76 -1.95 -4.08
N HIS A 51 2.00 -1.72 -5.14
CA HIS A 51 1.29 -2.77 -5.85
C HIS A 51 2.26 -3.76 -6.48
N ARG A 52 3.34 -3.26 -7.08
CA ARG A 52 4.38 -4.09 -7.67
C ARG A 52 5.08 -4.96 -6.62
N HIS A 53 5.38 -4.39 -5.44
CA HIS A 53 5.96 -5.14 -4.33
C HIS A 53 5.06 -6.28 -3.90
N ALA A 54 3.77 -6.02 -3.78
CA ALA A 54 2.80 -7.06 -3.39
C ALA A 54 2.80 -8.20 -4.42
N LEU A 55 2.79 -7.88 -5.71
CA LEU A 55 2.80 -8.89 -6.76
C LEU A 55 4.06 -9.75 -6.72
N ARG A 56 5.21 -9.16 -6.46
CA ARG A 56 6.48 -9.91 -6.33
C ARG A 56 6.43 -10.87 -5.15
N LEU A 57 5.91 -10.42 -4.03
CA LEU A 57 5.77 -11.29 -2.85
C LEU A 57 4.82 -12.44 -3.11
N MET A 58 3.72 -12.18 -3.82
CA MET A 58 2.77 -13.24 -4.21
C MET A 58 3.45 -14.29 -5.07
N ASP A 59 4.21 -13.86 -6.07
CA ASP A 59 4.94 -14.77 -6.95
C ASP A 59 5.92 -15.62 -6.15
N TYR A 60 6.62 -15.03 -5.21
CA TYR A 60 7.55 -15.75 -4.36
C TYR A 60 6.85 -16.83 -3.53
N VAL A 61 5.72 -16.48 -2.91
CA VAL A 61 4.95 -17.44 -2.11
C VAL A 61 4.51 -18.63 -2.97
N ILE A 62 4.02 -18.36 -4.17
CA ILE A 62 3.58 -19.41 -5.10
C ILE A 62 4.75 -20.28 -5.53
N GLU A 63 5.90 -19.68 -5.87
CA GLU A 63 7.10 -20.42 -6.26
C GLU A 63 7.61 -21.34 -5.16
N GLN A 64 7.43 -20.96 -3.91
CA GLN A 64 7.84 -21.75 -2.76
C GLN A 64 6.78 -22.78 -2.32
N GLY A 65 5.73 -22.93 -3.10
CA GLY A 65 4.68 -23.91 -2.83
C GLY A 65 3.68 -23.48 -1.77
N GLY A 66 3.66 -22.21 -1.41
CA GLY A 66 2.73 -21.65 -0.44
C GLY A 66 1.43 -21.17 -1.08
N LYS A 67 0.56 -20.67 -0.23
CA LYS A 67 -0.74 -20.12 -0.64
C LYS A 67 -0.81 -18.64 -0.31
N VAL A 68 -1.29 -17.85 -1.26
CA VAL A 68 -1.58 -16.43 -1.01
C VAL A 68 -3.03 -16.30 -0.58
N GLU A 69 -3.26 -15.63 0.54
CA GLU A 69 -4.60 -15.35 1.06
C GLU A 69 -4.80 -13.85 1.12
N LEU A 70 -5.68 -13.34 0.24
CA LEU A 70 -5.98 -11.91 0.18
C LEU A 70 -7.09 -11.57 1.16
N GLN A 71 -6.89 -10.49 1.89
CA GLN A 71 -7.86 -9.98 2.86
C GLN A 71 -8.60 -8.78 2.28
N ASP A 72 -9.71 -8.41 2.90
CA ASP A 72 -10.43 -7.21 2.53
C ASP A 72 -9.57 -5.97 2.80
N ILE A 73 -9.70 -4.98 1.94
CA ILE A 73 -9.05 -3.68 2.14
C ILE A 73 -10.04 -2.82 2.93
N MET A 74 -9.70 -2.52 4.19
CA MET A 74 -10.62 -1.84 5.10
C MET A 74 -10.06 -0.51 5.58
N ASP A 75 -10.95 0.39 5.96
CA ASP A 75 -10.60 1.61 6.67
C ASP A 75 -9.67 2.55 5.91
N ILE A 76 -9.81 2.59 4.58
CA ILE A 76 -9.11 3.57 3.76
C ILE A 76 -9.80 4.93 3.96
N PRO A 77 -9.06 5.98 4.38
CA PRO A 77 -9.67 7.30 4.52
C PRO A 77 -10.22 7.84 3.20
N SER A 78 -11.32 8.58 3.26
CA SER A 78 -11.90 9.25 2.09
C SER A 78 -11.67 10.75 2.13
N ASP A 79 -11.33 11.30 3.29
CA ASP A 79 -11.02 12.72 3.47
C ASP A 79 -9.68 12.83 4.19
N PHE A 80 -8.74 13.56 3.58
CA PHE A 80 -7.39 13.72 4.10
C PHE A 80 -7.13 15.13 4.64
N GLY A 81 -8.17 15.97 4.70
CA GLY A 81 -8.05 17.32 5.20
C GLY A 81 -7.41 18.29 4.20
N ASP A 82 -6.79 19.36 4.71
CA ASP A 82 -6.10 20.33 3.88
C ASP A 82 -4.75 19.76 3.38
N PRO A 83 -4.02 20.48 2.51
CA PRO A 83 -2.74 19.96 1.98
C PRO A 83 -1.71 19.62 3.05
N VAL A 84 -1.62 20.40 4.14
CA VAL A 84 -0.67 20.14 5.22
C VAL A 84 -1.04 18.86 5.95
N GLU A 85 -2.31 18.69 6.29
CA GLU A 85 -2.80 17.48 6.95
C GLU A 85 -2.61 16.26 6.07
N SER A 86 -2.85 16.40 4.75
CA SER A 86 -2.65 15.33 3.78
C SER A 86 -1.20 14.88 3.76
N PHE A 87 -0.25 15.83 3.72
CA PHE A 87 1.18 15.52 3.76
C PHE A 87 1.59 14.85 5.06
N GLU A 88 1.06 15.30 6.18
CA GLU A 88 1.35 14.68 7.47
C GLU A 88 0.95 13.21 7.47
N GLN A 89 -0.22 12.89 6.91
CA GLN A 89 -0.68 11.51 6.81
C GLN A 89 0.23 10.66 5.92
N VAL A 90 0.69 11.23 4.80
CA VAL A 90 1.65 10.56 3.92
C VAL A 90 2.94 10.23 4.66
N LEU A 91 3.50 11.23 5.37
CA LEU A 91 4.75 11.03 6.11
C LEU A 91 4.61 9.97 7.19
N VAL A 92 3.52 10.02 7.96
CA VAL A 92 3.26 9.02 8.99
C VAL A 92 3.19 7.62 8.38
N HIS A 93 2.50 7.48 7.26
CA HIS A 93 2.36 6.17 6.61
C HIS A 93 3.69 5.66 6.06
N LEU A 94 4.47 6.54 5.40
CA LEU A 94 5.80 6.18 4.89
C LEU A 94 6.72 5.72 6.02
N MET A 95 6.65 6.37 7.18
CA MET A 95 7.44 5.95 8.34
C MET A 95 7.06 4.56 8.82
N ARG A 96 5.78 4.21 8.76
CA ARG A 96 5.30 2.87 9.16
C ARG A 96 5.79 1.76 8.25
N ILE A 97 5.84 2.02 6.94
CA ILE A 97 6.25 0.98 5.99
C ILE A 97 7.77 0.84 5.87
N THR A 98 8.54 1.82 6.36
CA THR A 98 10.01 1.76 6.34
C THR A 98 10.60 1.21 7.63
N ASP A 99 9.81 1.10 8.67
CA ASP A 99 10.20 0.47 9.91
C ASP A 99 10.05 -1.05 9.80
#